data_3082c2ef24b901d3bac6d1f692e12a68
#
_entry.id   3082c2ef24b901d3bac6d1f692e12a68
#
_cell.length_a   1.000
_cell.length_b   1.000
_cell.length_c   1.000
_cell.angle_alpha   90.00
_cell.angle_beta   90.00
_cell.angle_gamma   90.00
#
_symmetry.space_group_name_H-M   'P 1'
#
loop_
_entity.id
_entity.type
_entity.pdbx_description
1 polymer ?
#
loop_
_entity_poly.entity_id
_entity_poly.type
_entity_poly.pdbx_seq_one_letter_code
_entity_poly.pdbx_strand_id
1 'polypeptide(L)'
;MTVCATVIIMIGPIIYRKTFEEIWERLRNLKIADKTISEINNSELFKFSPYKNLNFEQLNVVTEVMQNLDEAINENKKSFSIIDGDAGTGKTIIITYLTKLLADLQSFDNKNDDIDDESNFSIFFEFEHINQNFKNKNIALVVPQQSLRGRISKIFKKIDLGNANIKILSPITFGNCNEYFDITLVDEAHLLKVGASGQTAKLVHEIDQKIFGNTEIHTELDWIMAKSKNVVLIFSDKQRIRSTNICKSDILKYSGEFDLREYYLKTQMRSRGGKKYIDYNT
;
A
#
# COMPACT_ATOMS: atom_id res chain seq x y z
N MET A 1 -20.37 25.70 -28.62
CA MET A 1 -20.48 25.11 -27.26
C MET A 1 -19.23 24.44 -26.76
N THR A 2 -18.34 23.93 -27.61
CA THR A 2 -17.15 23.14 -27.23
C THR A 2 -16.02 23.98 -26.59
N VAL A 3 -15.86 25.24 -26.98
CA VAL A 3 -14.78 26.13 -26.46
C VAL A 3 -15.02 26.54 -25.00
N CYS A 4 -16.28 26.73 -24.59
CA CYS A 4 -16.62 27.09 -23.20
C CYS A 4 -16.33 25.95 -22.20
N ALA A 5 -16.59 24.71 -22.58
CA ALA A 5 -16.34 23.55 -21.71
C ALA A 5 -14.83 23.33 -21.47
N THR A 6 -14.00 23.51 -22.50
CA THR A 6 -12.53 23.38 -22.41
C THR A 6 -11.92 24.47 -21.53
N VAL A 7 -12.43 25.71 -21.61
CA VAL A 7 -11.97 26.83 -20.76
C VAL A 7 -12.34 26.58 -19.30
N ILE A 8 -13.54 26.08 -19.00
CA ILE A 8 -13.98 25.77 -17.62
C ILE A 8 -13.10 24.65 -17.02
N ILE A 9 -12.73 23.62 -17.79
CA ILE A 9 -11.87 22.53 -17.33
C ILE A 9 -10.43 22.99 -17.07
N MET A 10 -9.92 23.98 -17.81
CA MET A 10 -8.56 24.53 -17.59
C MET A 10 -8.48 25.58 -16.48
N ILE A 11 -9.51 26.37 -16.30
CA ILE A 11 -9.52 27.48 -15.32
C ILE A 11 -10.04 27.01 -13.95
N GLY A 12 -10.91 26.00 -13.90
CA GLY A 12 -11.46 25.45 -12.67
C GLY A 12 -10.42 25.10 -11.61
N PRO A 13 -9.39 24.29 -11.91
CA PRO A 13 -8.36 23.92 -10.92
C PRO A 13 -7.55 25.09 -10.39
N ILE A 14 -7.33 26.15 -11.21
CA ILE A 14 -6.56 27.35 -10.82
C ILE A 14 -7.39 28.23 -9.90
N ILE A 15 -8.68 28.43 -10.19
CA ILE A 15 -9.60 29.22 -9.36
C ILE A 15 -9.83 28.52 -8.01
N TYR A 16 -10.08 27.20 -8.02
CA TYR A 16 -10.24 26.41 -6.79
C TYR A 16 -8.99 26.50 -5.89
N ARG A 17 -7.82 26.39 -6.46
CA ARG A 17 -6.56 26.46 -5.70
C ARG A 17 -6.39 27.82 -5.02
N LYS A 18 -6.62 28.92 -5.74
CA LYS A 18 -6.49 30.26 -5.19
C LYS A 18 -7.51 30.52 -4.07
N THR A 19 -8.76 30.15 -4.30
CA THR A 19 -9.83 30.27 -3.30
C THR A 19 -9.53 29.42 -2.06
N PHE A 20 -9.02 28.21 -2.24
CA PHE A 20 -8.62 27.35 -1.13
C PHE A 20 -7.47 27.98 -0.33
N GLU A 21 -6.45 28.51 -0.99
CA GLU A 21 -5.32 29.19 -0.32
C GLU A 21 -5.81 30.41 0.49
N GLU A 22 -6.76 31.20 -0.04
CA GLU A 22 -7.35 32.35 0.66
C GLU A 22 -8.19 31.91 1.88
N ILE A 23 -9.01 30.86 1.75
CA ILE A 23 -9.78 30.30 2.86
C ILE A 23 -8.84 29.78 3.95
N TRP A 24 -7.79 29.05 3.56
CA TRP A 24 -6.83 28.49 4.49
C TRP A 24 -6.10 29.58 5.30
N GLU A 25 -5.68 30.68 4.66
CA GLU A 25 -5.08 31.82 5.36
C GLU A 25 -6.06 32.47 6.34
N ARG A 26 -7.35 32.56 6.02
CA ARG A 26 -8.36 33.05 6.98
C ARG A 26 -8.50 32.11 8.18
N LEU A 27 -8.51 30.80 7.98
CA LEU A 27 -8.56 29.82 9.08
C LEU A 27 -7.32 29.94 9.99
N ARG A 28 -6.15 30.20 9.42
CA ARG A 28 -4.92 30.43 10.20
C ARG A 28 -5.00 31.73 11.02
N ASN A 29 -5.49 32.81 10.41
CA ASN A 29 -5.66 34.09 11.11
C ASN A 29 -6.67 33.97 12.28
N LEU A 30 -7.68 33.12 12.15
CA LEU A 30 -8.64 32.78 13.20
C LEU A 30 -8.10 31.77 14.23
N LYS A 31 -6.85 31.30 14.08
CA LYS A 31 -6.22 30.27 14.92
C LYS A 31 -6.97 28.92 14.93
N ILE A 32 -7.74 28.66 13.89
CA ILE A 32 -8.41 27.36 13.66
C ILE A 32 -7.43 26.37 13.00
N ALA A 33 -6.48 26.88 12.20
CA ALA A 33 -5.42 26.09 11.61
C ALA A 33 -4.05 26.67 11.98
N ASP A 34 -3.10 25.81 12.38
CA ASP A 34 -1.77 26.27 12.84
C ASP A 34 -0.72 26.26 11.73
N LYS A 35 -0.85 25.35 10.74
CA LYS A 35 0.17 25.11 9.72
C LYS A 35 -0.15 25.76 8.38
N THR A 36 0.87 26.15 7.66
CA THR A 36 0.74 26.56 6.25
C THR A 36 0.44 25.35 5.37
N ILE A 37 -0.16 25.59 4.20
CA ILE A 37 -0.37 24.53 3.18
C ILE A 37 0.94 23.85 2.81
N SER A 38 2.04 24.63 2.72
CA SER A 38 3.37 24.09 2.43
C SER A 38 3.87 23.16 3.54
N GLU A 39 3.69 23.50 4.80
CA GLU A 39 4.06 22.65 5.94
C GLU A 39 3.22 21.36 5.98
N ILE A 40 1.92 21.44 5.66
CA ILE A 40 1.05 20.29 5.57
C ILE A 40 1.50 19.37 4.45
N ASN A 41 1.71 19.91 3.23
CA ASN A 41 2.16 19.15 2.06
C ASN A 41 3.52 18.48 2.27
N ASN A 42 4.38 19.08 3.10
CA ASN A 42 5.68 18.52 3.45
C ASN A 42 5.64 17.57 4.65
N SER A 43 4.54 17.52 5.38
CA SER A 43 4.41 16.64 6.53
C SER A 43 4.42 15.16 6.11
N GLU A 44 4.96 14.30 6.97
CA GLU A 44 4.95 12.86 6.73
C GLU A 44 3.50 12.31 6.71
N LEU A 45 2.64 12.87 7.55
CA LEU A 45 1.23 12.50 7.59
C LEU A 45 0.57 12.68 6.21
N PHE A 46 0.81 13.80 5.53
CA PHE A 46 0.23 14.05 4.22
C PHE A 46 0.91 13.24 3.11
N LYS A 47 2.25 13.07 3.17
CA LYS A 47 2.99 12.30 2.14
C LYS A 47 2.59 10.84 2.04
N PHE A 48 2.26 10.22 3.17
CA PHE A 48 1.87 8.81 3.27
C PHE A 48 0.42 8.64 3.68
N SER A 49 -0.40 9.69 3.58
CA SER A 49 -1.81 9.64 3.94
C SER A 49 -2.58 8.73 2.98
N PRO A 50 -3.37 7.78 3.51
CA PRO A 50 -4.29 7.00 2.70
C PRO A 50 -5.47 7.84 2.18
N TYR A 51 -5.67 9.06 2.70
CA TYR A 51 -6.68 10.02 2.20
C TYR A 51 -6.20 10.86 1.01
N LYS A 52 -5.00 10.58 0.50
CA LYS A 52 -4.50 11.27 -0.69
C LYS A 52 -5.24 10.77 -1.91
N ASN A 53 -5.73 11.70 -2.74
CA ASN A 53 -6.36 11.34 -4.01
C ASN A 53 -5.39 10.52 -4.88
N LEU A 54 -5.80 9.32 -5.22
CA LEU A 54 -5.11 8.50 -6.20
C LEU A 54 -5.34 9.08 -7.60
N ASN A 55 -4.35 9.00 -8.46
CA ASN A 55 -4.58 9.29 -9.87
C ASN A 55 -5.33 8.12 -10.53
N PHE A 56 -5.80 8.32 -11.76
CA PHE A 56 -6.61 7.33 -12.47
C PHE A 56 -5.91 5.96 -12.61
N GLU A 57 -4.60 5.95 -12.89
CA GLU A 57 -3.81 4.72 -13.00
C GLU A 57 -3.73 3.98 -11.65
N GLN A 58 -3.46 4.71 -10.57
CA GLN A 58 -3.40 4.16 -9.22
C GLN A 58 -4.77 3.63 -8.77
N LEU A 59 -5.83 4.37 -9.10
CA LEU A 59 -7.22 4.02 -8.81
C LEU A 59 -7.57 2.67 -9.46
N ASN A 60 -7.28 2.54 -10.76
CA ASN A 60 -7.53 1.30 -11.51
C ASN A 60 -6.79 0.11 -10.89
N VAL A 61 -5.50 0.29 -10.54
CA VAL A 61 -4.72 -0.78 -9.89
C VAL A 61 -5.33 -1.19 -8.55
N VAL A 62 -5.77 -0.23 -7.73
CA VAL A 62 -6.44 -0.53 -6.46
C VAL A 62 -7.74 -1.31 -6.70
N THR A 63 -8.56 -0.86 -7.65
CA THR A 63 -9.82 -1.54 -8.01
C THR A 63 -9.58 -2.98 -8.46
N GLU A 64 -8.64 -3.20 -9.38
CA GLU A 64 -8.32 -4.53 -9.90
C GLU A 64 -7.73 -5.46 -8.82
N VAL A 65 -6.89 -4.93 -7.92
CA VAL A 65 -6.35 -5.70 -6.78
C VAL A 65 -7.47 -6.09 -5.80
N MET A 66 -8.40 -5.18 -5.50
CA MET A 66 -9.53 -5.49 -4.61
C MET A 66 -10.47 -6.53 -5.22
N GLN A 67 -10.76 -6.43 -6.52
CA GLN A 67 -11.56 -7.43 -7.24
C GLN A 67 -10.87 -8.80 -7.21
N ASN A 68 -9.56 -8.86 -7.46
CA ASN A 68 -8.80 -10.11 -7.37
C ASN A 68 -8.83 -10.73 -5.96
N LEU A 69 -8.69 -9.90 -4.92
CA LEU A 69 -8.79 -10.37 -3.53
C LEU A 69 -10.19 -10.93 -3.22
N ASP A 70 -11.25 -10.25 -3.67
CA ASP A 70 -12.62 -10.69 -3.47
C ASP A 70 -12.90 -12.02 -4.19
N GLU A 71 -12.53 -12.12 -5.48
CA GLU A 71 -12.64 -13.36 -6.26
C GLU A 71 -11.90 -14.52 -5.57
N ALA A 72 -10.65 -14.31 -5.16
CA ALA A 72 -9.84 -15.34 -4.51
C ALA A 72 -10.43 -15.79 -3.17
N ILE A 73 -10.98 -14.86 -2.37
CA ILE A 73 -11.63 -15.16 -1.10
C ILE A 73 -12.90 -16.00 -1.33
N ASN A 74 -13.75 -15.59 -2.28
CA ASN A 74 -15.00 -16.26 -2.62
C ASN A 74 -14.76 -17.67 -3.15
N GLU A 75 -13.75 -17.84 -4.01
CA GLU A 75 -13.39 -19.13 -4.60
C GLU A 75 -12.49 -20.00 -3.70
N ASN A 76 -12.11 -19.47 -2.52
CA ASN A 76 -11.16 -20.10 -1.60
C ASN A 76 -9.81 -20.47 -2.24
N LYS A 77 -9.35 -19.63 -3.16
CA LYS A 77 -8.06 -19.76 -3.87
C LYS A 77 -6.97 -18.91 -3.23
N LYS A 78 -5.71 -19.21 -3.58
CA LYS A 78 -4.57 -18.36 -3.25
C LYS A 78 -4.34 -17.36 -4.38
N SER A 79 -4.18 -16.07 -4.06
CA SER A 79 -3.88 -15.02 -5.04
C SER A 79 -2.58 -14.31 -4.74
N PHE A 80 -1.91 -13.88 -5.80
CA PHE A 80 -0.65 -13.14 -5.71
C PHE A 80 -0.65 -11.96 -6.69
N SER A 81 -0.83 -10.76 -6.18
CA SER A 81 -0.81 -9.52 -6.95
C SER A 81 0.55 -8.84 -6.82
N ILE A 82 1.18 -8.50 -7.94
CA ILE A 82 2.43 -7.74 -7.99
C ILE A 82 2.14 -6.37 -8.57
N ILE A 83 2.45 -5.32 -7.83
CA ILE A 83 2.38 -3.94 -8.29
C ILE A 83 3.80 -3.46 -8.55
N ASP A 84 4.20 -3.39 -9.82
CA ASP A 84 5.50 -2.89 -10.26
C ASP A 84 5.39 -1.42 -10.71
N GLY A 85 6.49 -0.72 -10.65
CA GLY A 85 6.57 0.67 -11.10
C GLY A 85 7.89 1.32 -10.70
N ASP A 86 8.27 2.34 -11.44
CA ASP A 86 9.51 3.07 -11.20
C ASP A 86 9.49 3.86 -9.88
N ALA A 87 10.66 4.34 -9.44
CA ALA A 87 10.76 5.18 -8.26
C ALA A 87 9.89 6.44 -8.43
N GLY A 88 9.05 6.74 -7.41
CA GLY A 88 8.21 7.95 -7.43
C GLY A 88 6.84 7.81 -8.11
N THR A 89 6.42 6.61 -8.51
CA THR A 89 5.06 6.36 -9.04
C THR A 89 3.99 6.28 -7.95
N GLY A 90 4.36 6.42 -6.66
CA GLY A 90 3.41 6.44 -5.55
C GLY A 90 3.03 5.07 -5.01
N LYS A 91 3.83 4.05 -5.22
CA LYS A 91 3.60 2.66 -4.75
C LYS A 91 3.22 2.57 -3.26
N THR A 92 3.99 3.24 -2.38
CA THR A 92 3.70 3.28 -0.94
C THR A 92 2.35 3.95 -0.63
N ILE A 93 1.89 4.89 -1.46
CA ILE A 93 0.57 5.51 -1.30
C ILE A 93 -0.52 4.47 -1.58
N ILE A 94 -0.37 3.66 -2.63
CA ILE A 94 -1.31 2.60 -2.95
C ILE A 94 -1.41 1.59 -1.81
N ILE A 95 -0.28 1.13 -1.26
CA ILE A 95 -0.31 0.13 -0.18
C ILE A 95 -0.94 0.68 1.10
N THR A 96 -0.67 1.96 1.44
CA THR A 96 -1.31 2.60 2.60
C THR A 96 -2.80 2.83 2.36
N TYR A 97 -3.20 3.15 1.14
CA TYR A 97 -4.60 3.27 0.74
C TYR A 97 -5.32 1.92 0.82
N LEU A 98 -4.77 0.85 0.24
CA LEU A 98 -5.30 -0.52 0.35
C LEU A 98 -5.44 -0.97 1.81
N THR A 99 -4.43 -0.67 2.64
CA THR A 99 -4.48 -1.01 4.08
C THR A 99 -5.65 -0.32 4.77
N LYS A 100 -5.87 0.97 4.50
CA LYS A 100 -6.99 1.71 5.09
C LYS A 100 -8.34 1.25 4.55
N LEU A 101 -8.44 1.02 3.23
CA LEU A 101 -9.66 0.50 2.60
C LEU A 101 -10.08 -0.85 3.20
N LEU A 102 -9.12 -1.77 3.37
CA LEU A 102 -9.38 -3.06 4.02
C LEU A 102 -9.80 -2.90 5.49
N ALA A 103 -9.23 -1.94 6.22
CA ALA A 103 -9.63 -1.63 7.59
C ALA A 103 -11.06 -1.11 7.65
N ASP A 104 -11.44 -0.20 6.73
CA ASP A 104 -12.77 0.37 6.66
C ASP A 104 -13.81 -0.71 6.32
N LEU A 105 -13.52 -1.59 5.35
CA LEU A 105 -14.38 -2.72 5.02
C LEU A 105 -14.56 -3.71 6.17
N GLN A 106 -13.53 -3.91 7.01
CA GLN A 106 -13.65 -4.74 8.22
C GLN A 106 -14.52 -4.10 9.30
N SER A 107 -14.41 -2.79 9.47
CA SER A 107 -15.08 -2.04 10.53
C SER A 107 -16.51 -1.65 10.17
N PHE A 108 -16.86 -1.67 8.90
CA PHE A 108 -18.16 -1.22 8.40
C PHE A 108 -19.30 -2.16 8.84
N ASP A 109 -20.31 -1.59 9.50
CA ASP A 109 -21.52 -2.31 9.88
C ASP A 109 -22.73 -1.63 9.24
N ASN A 110 -23.33 -2.27 8.23
CA ASN A 110 -24.46 -1.79 7.43
C ASN A 110 -25.68 -1.33 8.24
N LYS A 111 -25.69 -1.55 9.57
CA LYS A 111 -26.84 -1.27 10.42
C LYS A 111 -26.81 0.08 11.12
N ASN A 112 -25.64 0.71 11.30
CA ASN A 112 -25.47 1.84 12.20
C ASN A 112 -24.61 3.00 11.67
N ASP A 113 -23.99 2.88 10.51
CA ASP A 113 -23.09 3.92 10.04
C ASP A 113 -23.85 4.87 9.08
N ASP A 114 -24.25 6.05 9.60
CA ASP A 114 -24.44 7.24 8.77
C ASP A 114 -23.07 7.55 8.16
N ILE A 115 -22.89 7.15 6.91
CA ILE A 115 -21.67 7.43 6.17
C ILE A 115 -21.64 8.92 5.93
N ASP A 116 -20.69 9.59 6.58
CA ASP A 116 -20.41 11.00 6.34
C ASP A 116 -20.09 11.16 4.85
N ASP A 117 -20.96 11.82 4.08
CA ASP A 117 -20.86 12.04 2.62
C ASP A 117 -19.52 12.71 2.20
N GLU A 118 -18.74 13.19 3.15
CA GLU A 118 -17.43 13.77 2.97
C GLU A 118 -16.27 12.74 2.92
N SER A 119 -16.56 11.42 3.04
CA SER A 119 -15.50 10.43 2.93
C SER A 119 -14.95 10.40 1.50
N ASN A 120 -13.69 10.81 1.33
CA ASN A 120 -12.93 10.81 0.07
C ASN A 120 -12.71 9.40 -0.53
N PHE A 121 -13.50 8.41 -0.14
CA PHE A 121 -13.43 7.04 -0.57
C PHE A 121 -14.53 6.68 -1.55
N SER A 122 -14.54 7.32 -2.72
CA SER A 122 -15.42 6.87 -3.82
C SER A 122 -15.29 5.37 -4.08
N ILE A 123 -14.09 4.81 -3.92
CA ILE A 123 -13.81 3.37 -4.03
C ILE A 123 -14.45 2.57 -2.89
N PHE A 124 -14.54 3.10 -1.66
CA PHE A 124 -15.18 2.39 -0.56
C PHE A 124 -16.61 1.98 -0.93
N PHE A 125 -17.39 2.90 -1.51
CA PHE A 125 -18.76 2.61 -1.94
C PHE A 125 -18.85 1.58 -3.08
N GLU A 126 -17.79 1.47 -3.90
CA GLU A 126 -17.71 0.42 -4.92
C GLU A 126 -17.58 -0.97 -4.28
N PHE A 127 -16.90 -1.08 -3.13
CA PHE A 127 -16.60 -2.34 -2.47
C PHE A 127 -17.40 -2.59 -1.18
N GLU A 128 -18.25 -1.66 -0.72
CA GLU A 128 -19.02 -1.84 0.52
C GLU A 128 -19.89 -3.11 0.51
N HIS A 129 -20.41 -3.49 -0.66
CA HIS A 129 -21.27 -4.67 -0.83
C HIS A 129 -20.54 -6.01 -0.60
N ILE A 130 -19.20 -6.03 -0.68
CA ILE A 130 -18.36 -7.22 -0.44
C ILE A 130 -17.69 -7.20 0.93
N ASN A 131 -18.03 -6.26 1.81
CA ASN A 131 -17.38 -6.10 3.12
C ASN A 131 -17.39 -7.40 3.95
N GLN A 132 -18.44 -8.23 3.81
CA GLN A 132 -18.56 -9.48 4.54
C GLN A 132 -17.39 -10.45 4.27
N ASN A 133 -16.83 -10.42 3.06
CA ASN A 133 -15.70 -11.27 2.66
C ASN A 133 -14.41 -10.86 3.38
N PHE A 134 -14.31 -9.59 3.82
CA PHE A 134 -13.14 -9.05 4.52
C PHE A 134 -13.30 -9.03 6.04
N LYS A 135 -14.53 -9.18 6.56
CA LYS A 135 -14.77 -9.25 8.02
C LYS A 135 -13.96 -10.37 8.67
N ASN A 136 -13.37 -10.07 9.82
CA ASN A 136 -12.59 -11.00 10.63
C ASN A 136 -11.35 -11.60 9.94
N LYS A 137 -10.91 -11.07 8.79
CA LYS A 137 -9.68 -11.50 8.13
C LYS A 137 -8.45 -11.04 8.90
N ASN A 138 -7.47 -11.92 9.05
CA ASN A 138 -6.16 -11.57 9.55
C ASN A 138 -5.36 -10.88 8.44
N ILE A 139 -4.98 -9.61 8.64
CA ILE A 139 -4.24 -8.84 7.65
C ILE A 139 -2.87 -8.44 8.21
N ALA A 140 -1.82 -8.64 7.42
CA ALA A 140 -0.50 -8.12 7.71
C ALA A 140 -0.08 -7.07 6.68
N LEU A 141 0.57 -5.99 7.15
CA LEU A 141 1.36 -5.09 6.32
C LEU A 141 2.83 -5.30 6.68
N VAL A 142 3.58 -5.94 5.78
CA VAL A 142 5.00 -6.22 5.94
C VAL A 142 5.82 -5.10 5.31
N VAL A 143 6.67 -4.45 6.11
CA VAL A 143 7.53 -3.35 5.65
C VAL A 143 8.98 -3.65 6.08
N PRO A 144 9.86 -4.03 5.15
CA PRO A 144 11.25 -4.35 5.46
C PRO A 144 12.02 -3.17 6.04
N GLN A 145 11.85 -1.97 5.49
CA GLN A 145 12.58 -0.77 5.90
C GLN A 145 12.05 -0.22 7.23
N GLN A 146 12.90 -0.25 8.28
CA GLN A 146 12.52 0.15 9.64
C GLN A 146 12.02 1.61 9.74
N SER A 147 12.68 2.55 9.06
CA SER A 147 12.29 3.96 9.09
C SER A 147 10.91 4.18 8.46
N LEU A 148 10.63 3.52 7.33
CA LEU A 148 9.33 3.58 6.66
C LEU A 148 8.24 2.92 7.52
N ARG A 149 8.51 1.73 8.07
CA ARG A 149 7.59 1.03 8.98
C ARG A 149 7.21 1.90 10.18
N GLY A 150 8.17 2.57 10.79
CA GLY A 150 7.92 3.48 11.91
C GLY A 150 7.04 4.68 11.54
N ARG A 151 7.19 5.22 10.32
CA ARG A 151 6.34 6.30 9.80
C ARG A 151 4.90 5.82 9.55
N ILE A 152 4.75 4.71 8.83
CA ILE A 152 3.43 4.11 8.55
C ILE A 152 2.70 3.77 9.85
N SER A 153 3.39 3.16 10.83
CA SER A 153 2.79 2.84 12.14
C SER A 153 2.31 4.10 12.88
N LYS A 154 3.06 5.20 12.82
CA LYS A 154 2.63 6.47 13.42
C LYS A 154 1.41 7.07 12.73
N ILE A 155 1.33 6.94 11.42
CA ILE A 155 0.20 7.44 10.62
C ILE A 155 -1.05 6.66 10.97
N PHE A 156 -1.00 5.34 10.93
CA PHE A 156 -2.16 4.50 11.22
C PHE A 156 -2.62 4.59 12.69
N LYS A 157 -1.72 4.88 13.63
CA LYS A 157 -2.13 5.23 15.00
C LYS A 157 -2.90 6.55 15.11
N LYS A 158 -2.65 7.50 14.20
CA LYS A 158 -3.35 8.81 14.19
C LYS A 158 -4.68 8.76 13.43
N ILE A 159 -4.78 7.90 12.44
CA ILE A 159 -5.96 7.80 11.56
C ILE A 159 -7.06 6.96 12.19
N ASP A 160 -6.72 6.18 13.21
CA ASP A 160 -7.57 5.15 13.79
C ASP A 160 -8.05 4.12 12.72
N LEU A 161 -7.57 2.90 12.84
CA LEU A 161 -8.03 1.81 11.98
C LEU A 161 -9.27 1.10 12.53
N GLY A 162 -9.91 1.69 13.54
CA GLY A 162 -11.04 1.08 14.20
C GLY A 162 -10.69 -0.28 14.83
N ASN A 163 -11.62 -1.23 14.75
CA ASN A 163 -11.44 -2.60 15.22
C ASN A 163 -10.81 -3.54 14.19
N ALA A 164 -10.18 -2.99 13.15
CA ALA A 164 -9.61 -3.81 12.09
C ALA A 164 -8.45 -4.68 12.59
N ASN A 165 -8.45 -5.94 12.18
CA ASN A 165 -7.41 -6.92 12.54
C ASN A 165 -6.22 -6.81 11.58
N ILE A 166 -5.45 -5.70 11.69
CA ILE A 166 -4.30 -5.39 10.84
C ILE A 166 -3.03 -5.24 11.67
N LYS A 167 -1.97 -5.96 11.30
CA LYS A 167 -0.66 -5.90 11.94
C LYS A 167 0.41 -5.35 11.01
N ILE A 168 1.19 -4.37 11.49
CA ILE A 168 2.33 -3.81 10.74
C ILE A 168 3.60 -4.45 11.27
N LEU A 169 4.26 -5.25 10.43
CA LEU A 169 5.33 -6.15 10.84
C LEU A 169 6.61 -5.94 10.02
N SER A 170 7.76 -6.28 10.61
CA SER A 170 8.98 -6.54 9.84
C SER A 170 8.94 -7.96 9.25
N PRO A 171 9.73 -8.28 8.20
CA PRO A 171 9.82 -9.64 7.70
C PRO A 171 10.19 -10.65 8.79
N ILE A 172 11.16 -10.33 9.63
CA ILE A 172 11.59 -11.18 10.76
C ILE A 172 10.45 -11.38 11.77
N THR A 173 9.73 -10.31 12.13
CA THR A 173 8.60 -10.41 13.08
C THR A 173 7.47 -11.24 12.48
N PHE A 174 7.21 -11.08 11.18
CA PHE A 174 6.24 -11.85 10.42
C PHE A 174 6.61 -13.34 10.38
N GLY A 175 7.86 -13.68 10.03
CA GLY A 175 8.34 -15.06 10.02
C GLY A 175 8.22 -15.72 11.40
N ASN A 176 8.60 -14.99 12.46
CA ASN A 176 8.64 -15.53 13.83
C ASN A 176 7.26 -15.63 14.51
N CYS A 177 6.23 -14.90 14.12
CA CYS A 177 4.89 -15.01 14.72
C CYS A 177 4.28 -16.40 14.47
N ASN A 178 3.28 -16.81 15.27
CA ASN A 178 2.60 -18.11 15.10
C ASN A 178 1.34 -17.99 14.23
N GLU A 179 1.08 -16.82 13.68
CA GLU A 179 -0.15 -16.53 12.97
C GLU A 179 -0.02 -16.80 11.47
N TYR A 180 -1.14 -17.16 10.87
CA TYR A 180 -1.35 -17.20 9.43
C TYR A 180 -2.25 -16.00 9.04
N PHE A 181 -2.02 -15.45 7.87
CA PHE A 181 -2.71 -14.26 7.40
C PHE A 181 -3.57 -14.57 6.18
N ASP A 182 -4.80 -14.07 6.19
CA ASP A 182 -5.70 -14.18 5.03
C ASP A 182 -5.21 -13.27 3.90
N ILE A 183 -4.69 -12.08 4.26
CA ILE A 183 -4.15 -11.10 3.32
C ILE A 183 -2.84 -10.56 3.87
N THR A 184 -1.80 -10.57 3.05
CA THR A 184 -0.51 -9.94 3.36
C THR A 184 -0.15 -8.90 2.31
N LEU A 185 -0.03 -7.66 2.72
CA LEU A 185 0.45 -6.55 1.92
C LEU A 185 1.95 -6.36 2.19
N VAL A 186 2.76 -6.20 1.15
CA VAL A 186 4.22 -6.05 1.30
C VAL A 186 4.69 -4.79 0.58
N ASP A 187 5.21 -3.82 1.31
CA ASP A 187 5.83 -2.64 0.72
C ASP A 187 7.33 -2.83 0.55
N GLU A 188 7.92 -2.22 -0.49
CA GLU A 188 9.35 -2.26 -0.79
C GLU A 188 9.91 -3.72 -0.81
N ALA A 189 9.19 -4.64 -1.45
CA ALA A 189 9.54 -6.07 -1.44
C ALA A 189 10.91 -6.37 -2.05
N HIS A 190 11.44 -5.50 -2.91
CA HIS A 190 12.82 -5.62 -3.42
C HIS A 190 13.90 -5.51 -2.32
N LEU A 191 13.51 -5.17 -1.07
CA LEU A 191 14.40 -5.19 0.10
C LEU A 191 14.32 -6.50 0.90
N LEU A 192 13.40 -7.41 0.58
CA LEU A 192 13.35 -8.74 1.18
C LEU A 192 14.64 -9.51 0.89
N LYS A 193 15.11 -10.29 1.87
CA LYS A 193 16.41 -10.93 1.82
C LYS A 193 16.31 -12.38 1.37
N VAL A 194 17.38 -12.81 0.71
CA VAL A 194 17.66 -14.21 0.42
C VAL A 194 18.63 -14.73 1.52
N GLY A 195 18.10 -15.50 2.46
CA GLY A 195 18.87 -16.03 3.56
C GLY A 195 19.30 -14.98 4.59
N ALA A 196 20.22 -15.37 5.46
CA ALA A 196 20.76 -14.51 6.50
C ALA A 196 22.29 -14.54 6.57
N SER A 197 22.86 -13.45 7.06
CA SER A 197 24.28 -13.35 7.37
C SER A 197 24.52 -12.67 8.71
N GLY A 198 25.62 -12.99 9.36
CA GLY A 198 26.03 -12.35 10.61
C GLY A 198 25.11 -12.66 11.79
N GLN A 199 24.82 -11.65 12.59
CA GLN A 199 24.10 -11.80 13.87
C GLN A 199 22.66 -12.31 13.75
N THR A 200 22.03 -12.18 12.59
CA THR A 200 20.64 -12.64 12.35
C THR A 200 20.55 -14.07 11.83
N ALA A 201 21.68 -14.72 11.47
CA ALA A 201 21.68 -16.04 10.86
C ALA A 201 20.97 -17.10 11.72
N LYS A 202 21.26 -17.12 13.04
CA LYS A 202 20.62 -18.06 13.97
C LYS A 202 19.11 -17.88 14.01
N LEU A 203 18.63 -16.65 14.12
CA LEU A 203 17.19 -16.35 14.17
C LEU A 203 16.48 -16.74 12.87
N VAL A 204 17.12 -16.47 11.71
CA VAL A 204 16.56 -16.85 10.41
C VAL A 204 16.46 -18.38 10.28
N HIS A 205 17.49 -19.10 10.71
CA HIS A 205 17.46 -20.56 10.73
C HIS A 205 16.36 -21.11 11.64
N GLU A 206 16.16 -20.52 12.84
CA GLU A 206 15.06 -20.89 13.73
C GLU A 206 13.68 -20.64 13.08
N ILE A 207 13.52 -19.55 12.33
CA ILE A 207 12.29 -19.24 11.57
C ILE A 207 12.10 -20.25 10.45
N ASP A 208 13.15 -20.55 9.65
CA ASP A 208 13.09 -21.53 8.56
C ASP A 208 12.67 -22.91 9.10
N GLN A 209 13.30 -23.36 10.17
CA GLN A 209 12.95 -24.63 10.80
C GLN A 209 11.53 -24.68 11.33
N LYS A 210 11.06 -23.57 11.89
CA LYS A 210 9.67 -23.45 12.41
C LYS A 210 8.62 -23.49 11.30
N ILE A 211 8.89 -22.84 10.15
CA ILE A 211 7.93 -22.73 9.04
C ILE A 211 7.98 -23.99 8.15
N PHE A 212 9.18 -24.45 7.79
CA PHE A 212 9.37 -25.47 6.77
C PHE A 212 9.81 -26.83 7.31
N GLY A 213 10.30 -26.89 8.56
CA GLY A 213 10.73 -28.14 9.19
C GLY A 213 12.02 -28.72 8.60
N ASN A 214 12.76 -27.95 7.80
CA ASN A 214 14.00 -28.38 7.14
C ASN A 214 15.16 -27.44 7.44
N THR A 215 16.36 -27.75 6.93
CA THR A 215 17.59 -26.96 7.10
C THR A 215 17.95 -26.15 5.86
N GLU A 216 17.08 -26.09 4.87
CA GLU A 216 17.30 -25.31 3.67
C GLU A 216 17.21 -23.79 3.97
N ILE A 217 17.90 -23.03 3.16
CA ILE A 217 17.88 -21.56 3.28
C ILE A 217 16.69 -21.04 2.47
N HIS A 218 15.77 -20.37 3.17
CA HIS A 218 14.62 -19.77 2.56
C HIS A 218 14.75 -18.23 2.50
N THR A 219 14.01 -17.61 1.57
CA THR A 219 13.92 -16.17 1.49
C THR A 219 12.86 -15.63 2.45
N GLU A 220 12.95 -14.35 2.81
CA GLU A 220 11.88 -13.68 3.55
C GLU A 220 10.55 -13.68 2.77
N LEU A 221 10.59 -13.79 1.42
CA LEU A 221 9.41 -13.99 0.59
C LEU A 221 8.79 -15.38 0.80
N ASP A 222 9.62 -16.42 0.94
CA ASP A 222 9.11 -17.79 1.19
C ASP A 222 8.30 -17.85 2.49
N TRP A 223 8.74 -17.13 3.54
CA TRP A 223 7.97 -17.05 4.79
C TRP A 223 6.62 -16.38 4.58
N ILE A 224 6.59 -15.31 3.77
CA ILE A 224 5.35 -14.58 3.46
C ILE A 224 4.41 -15.50 2.70
N MET A 225 4.87 -16.18 1.65
CA MET A 225 4.07 -17.06 0.83
C MET A 225 3.55 -18.27 1.61
N ALA A 226 4.38 -18.87 2.48
CA ALA A 226 4.00 -20.01 3.31
C ALA A 226 2.95 -19.67 4.37
N LYS A 227 2.89 -18.42 4.84
CA LYS A 227 2.01 -17.99 5.94
C LYS A 227 0.86 -17.10 5.49
N SER A 228 0.67 -16.92 4.19
CA SER A 228 -0.37 -16.06 3.62
C SER A 228 -1.21 -16.80 2.60
N LYS A 229 -2.49 -16.46 2.55
CA LYS A 229 -3.41 -16.97 1.55
C LYS A 229 -3.45 -16.09 0.31
N ASN A 230 -3.51 -14.78 0.52
CA ASN A 230 -3.51 -13.77 -0.53
C ASN A 230 -2.39 -12.77 -0.28
N VAL A 231 -1.59 -12.48 -1.29
CA VAL A 231 -0.43 -11.59 -1.17
C VAL A 231 -0.50 -10.47 -2.19
N VAL A 232 -0.30 -9.23 -1.73
CA VAL A 232 -0.13 -8.04 -2.58
C VAL A 232 1.26 -7.49 -2.36
N LEU A 233 2.09 -7.51 -3.38
CA LEU A 233 3.50 -7.19 -3.33
C LEU A 233 3.80 -5.91 -4.10
N ILE A 234 4.36 -4.90 -3.45
CA ILE A 234 4.96 -3.75 -4.10
C ILE A 234 6.41 -4.08 -4.42
N PHE A 235 6.73 -4.16 -5.71
CA PHE A 235 8.06 -4.54 -6.17
C PHE A 235 8.61 -3.55 -7.19
N SER A 236 9.93 -3.44 -7.29
CA SER A 236 10.60 -2.73 -8.37
C SER A 236 12.00 -3.32 -8.56
N ASP A 237 12.17 -4.04 -9.66
CA ASP A 237 13.45 -4.68 -9.96
C ASP A 237 14.57 -3.65 -10.15
N LYS A 238 14.25 -2.49 -10.71
CA LYS A 238 15.20 -1.36 -10.89
C LYS A 238 15.70 -0.75 -9.57
N GLN A 239 14.99 -0.97 -8.46
CA GLN A 239 15.36 -0.44 -7.12
C GLN A 239 16.13 -1.45 -6.28
N ARG A 240 16.39 -2.65 -6.82
CA ARG A 240 17.21 -3.66 -6.15
C ARG A 240 18.66 -3.21 -6.05
N ILE A 241 19.15 -3.05 -4.81
CA ILE A 241 20.51 -2.51 -4.55
C ILE A 241 21.51 -3.63 -4.29
N ARG A 242 21.08 -4.75 -3.67
CA ARG A 242 21.96 -5.81 -3.20
C ARG A 242 21.66 -7.14 -3.89
N SER A 243 22.70 -7.91 -4.18
CA SER A 243 22.55 -9.29 -4.68
C SER A 243 21.87 -10.22 -3.68
N THR A 244 21.91 -9.89 -2.38
CA THR A 244 21.24 -10.63 -1.30
C THR A 244 19.75 -10.32 -1.16
N ASN A 245 19.19 -9.44 -1.98
CA ASN A 245 17.77 -9.18 -2.03
C ASN A 245 17.10 -10.04 -3.11
N ILE A 246 15.79 -10.33 -2.90
CA ILE A 246 15.00 -11.09 -3.88
C ILE A 246 14.98 -10.43 -5.25
N CYS A 247 14.83 -11.23 -6.28
CA CYS A 247 14.72 -10.80 -7.68
C CYS A 247 13.39 -11.29 -8.29
N LYS A 248 13.12 -10.89 -9.51
CA LYS A 248 11.88 -11.27 -10.20
C LYS A 248 11.72 -12.78 -10.34
N SER A 249 12.80 -13.55 -10.52
CA SER A 249 12.72 -15.03 -10.59
C SER A 249 12.27 -15.67 -9.27
N ASP A 250 12.64 -15.08 -8.11
CA ASP A 250 12.18 -15.57 -6.81
C ASP A 250 10.67 -15.37 -6.63
N ILE A 251 10.11 -14.36 -7.26
CA ILE A 251 8.68 -14.07 -7.25
C ILE A 251 7.93 -15.03 -8.19
N LEU A 252 8.42 -15.20 -9.43
CA LEU A 252 7.75 -15.98 -10.47
C LEU A 252 7.67 -17.48 -10.15
N LYS A 253 8.50 -18.01 -9.25
CA LYS A 253 8.41 -19.43 -8.83
C LYS A 253 7.05 -19.81 -8.22
N TYR A 254 6.27 -18.82 -7.74
CA TYR A 254 4.96 -19.04 -7.14
C TYR A 254 3.80 -19.01 -8.14
N SER A 255 4.03 -18.75 -9.41
CA SER A 255 2.99 -18.65 -10.45
C SER A 255 2.19 -19.96 -10.66
N GLY A 256 2.74 -21.11 -10.25
CA GLY A 256 2.03 -22.40 -10.32
C GLY A 256 1.14 -22.71 -9.12
N GLU A 257 1.35 -22.05 -7.99
CA GLU A 257 0.62 -22.28 -6.72
C GLU A 257 -0.42 -21.19 -6.46
N PHE A 258 -0.16 -19.98 -6.90
CA PHE A 258 -1.01 -18.80 -6.70
C PHE A 258 -1.54 -18.27 -8.04
N ASP A 259 -2.76 -17.72 -8.04
CA ASP A 259 -3.25 -16.91 -9.17
C ASP A 259 -2.45 -15.61 -9.21
N LEU A 260 -1.45 -15.56 -10.12
CA LEU A 260 -0.49 -14.47 -10.23
C LEU A 260 -1.00 -13.41 -11.19
N ARG A 261 -1.14 -12.17 -10.72
CA ARG A 261 -1.49 -10.99 -11.53
C ARG A 261 -0.45 -9.89 -11.37
N GLU A 262 -0.02 -9.27 -12.47
CA GLU A 262 0.98 -8.18 -12.49
C GLU A 262 0.32 -6.87 -12.93
N TYR A 263 0.53 -5.80 -12.16
CA TYR A 263 0.05 -4.44 -12.41
C TYR A 263 1.23 -3.48 -12.54
N TYR A 264 1.15 -2.53 -13.46
CA TYR A 264 2.26 -1.62 -13.75
C TYR A 264 1.87 -0.17 -13.60
N LEU A 265 2.69 0.59 -12.85
CA LEU A 265 2.55 2.03 -12.65
C LEU A 265 3.60 2.78 -13.47
N LYS A 266 3.14 3.63 -14.39
CA LYS A 266 3.99 4.41 -15.31
C LYS A 266 4.09 5.88 -14.93
N THR A 267 3.05 6.44 -14.30
CA THR A 267 2.95 7.87 -14.02
C THR A 267 3.86 8.30 -12.89
N GLN A 268 4.82 9.18 -13.19
CA GLN A 268 5.75 9.75 -12.20
C GLN A 268 5.08 10.84 -11.36
N MET A 269 5.08 10.70 -10.03
CA MET A 269 4.43 11.60 -9.08
C MET A 269 5.38 12.53 -8.31
N ARG A 270 6.69 12.19 -8.26
CA ARG A 270 7.69 12.95 -7.46
C ARG A 270 8.30 14.13 -8.17
N SER A 271 8.43 14.06 -9.50
CA SER A 271 9.13 15.08 -10.27
C SER A 271 8.15 15.94 -11.05
N ARG A 272 8.20 17.26 -10.85
CA ARG A 272 7.48 18.24 -11.68
C ARG A 272 7.97 18.26 -13.14
N GLY A 273 9.20 17.77 -13.40
CA GLY A 273 9.78 17.61 -14.74
C GLY A 273 9.28 16.36 -15.49
N GLY A 274 8.53 15.46 -14.83
CA GLY A 274 8.03 14.24 -15.44
C GLY A 274 9.15 13.34 -15.99
N LYS A 275 8.82 12.58 -17.06
CA LYS A 275 9.74 11.64 -17.70
C LYS A 275 11.02 12.29 -18.23
N LYS A 276 10.95 13.54 -18.71
CA LYS A 276 12.11 14.29 -19.22
C LYS A 276 13.20 14.54 -18.18
N TYR A 277 12.83 14.68 -16.90
CA TYR A 277 13.80 14.86 -15.82
C TYR A 277 14.56 13.56 -15.51
N ILE A 278 13.90 12.41 -15.63
CA ILE A 278 14.51 11.10 -15.42
C ILE A 278 15.48 10.79 -16.56
N ASP A 279 15.06 11.00 -17.80
CA ASP A 279 15.86 10.75 -19.00
C ASP A 279 17.13 11.64 -19.08
N TYR A 280 17.16 12.78 -18.36
CA TYR A 280 18.35 13.67 -18.28
C TYR A 280 19.39 13.17 -17.25
N ASN A 281 18.97 12.38 -16.23
CA ASN A 281 19.83 11.92 -15.14
C ASN A 281 20.16 10.41 -15.24
N THR A 282 19.75 9.73 -16.27
CA THR A 282 20.17 8.36 -16.64
C THR A 282 21.13 8.38 -17.79
#